data_59b97eab54df6584de9c89430048c6c1
#
_entry.id   59b97eab54df6584de9c89430048c6c1
#
_cell.length_a   1.000
_cell.length_b   1.000
_cell.length_c   1.000
_cell.angle_alpha   90.00
_cell.angle_beta   90.00
_cell.angle_gamma   90.00
#
_symmetry.space_group_name_H-M   'P 1'
#
loop_
_entity.id
_entity.type
_entity.pdbx_description
1 polymer ?
#
loop_
_entity_poly.entity_id
_entity_poly.type
_entity_poly.pdbx_seq_one_letter_code
_entity_poly.pdbx_strand_id
1 'polypeptide(L)'
;GEEYIAYDQIYLPTPEKDFSYNGRIYLVAGAVAQENPDQATDVMAVVSSANIFYVSENNIYSATEIWNDRETRTEIVRIGYRDGKFTDGAAGSVAGELHNNFSMNEADDCLRIVTTVEGWDKDYSNFSRSNGLYVLNEKLKTIGKIEDLAEGEQIKAARFMGDTGYFVTYRNTDPLFAADLSDPKNPRIMSELNITGFSEYLHFYGENQLLGIGWETDPDTGNVTGMKCSMFDISDPSDVRETDRFILKDVSFCDALYNYHAILAAPKKSLF
;
A
#
# COMPACT_ATOMS: atom_id res chain seq x y z
N GLY A 1 26.54 -4.99 -28.93
CA GLY A 1 27.23 -5.83 -27.94
C GLY A 1 26.29 -6.15 -26.82
N GLU A 2 26.44 -7.31 -26.23
CA GLU A 2 25.71 -7.65 -25.00
C GLU A 2 26.31 -6.82 -23.88
N GLU A 3 25.53 -5.94 -23.27
CA GLU A 3 25.92 -5.23 -22.05
C GLU A 3 25.54 -6.07 -20.84
N TYR A 4 26.50 -6.41 -20.01
CA TYR A 4 26.31 -7.15 -18.79
C TYR A 4 26.31 -6.18 -17.60
N ILE A 5 25.42 -6.40 -16.63
CA ILE A 5 25.46 -5.69 -15.35
C ILE A 5 26.68 -6.19 -14.58
N ALA A 6 27.51 -5.29 -14.09
CA ALA A 6 28.68 -5.65 -13.31
C ALA A 6 28.29 -6.28 -11.96
N TYR A 7 29.10 -7.17 -11.44
CA TYR A 7 28.78 -7.90 -10.18
C TYR A 7 28.61 -6.98 -8.98
N ASP A 8 29.30 -5.85 -8.94
CA ASP A 8 29.18 -4.83 -7.89
C ASP A 8 27.91 -3.97 -8.01
N GLN A 9 27.20 -4.09 -9.13
CA GLN A 9 25.88 -3.48 -9.37
C GLN A 9 24.72 -4.44 -9.10
N ILE A 10 25.00 -5.66 -8.63
CA ILE A 10 23.97 -6.63 -8.26
C ILE A 10 23.79 -6.58 -6.75
N TYR A 11 22.63 -6.07 -6.32
CA TYR A 11 22.23 -6.11 -4.92
C TYR A 11 21.60 -7.47 -4.60
N LEU A 12 22.24 -8.19 -3.69
CA LEU A 12 21.69 -9.38 -3.07
C LEU A 12 21.15 -8.96 -1.69
N PRO A 13 19.84 -8.93 -1.47
CA PRO A 13 19.29 -8.68 -0.16
C PRO A 13 19.91 -9.70 0.80
N THR A 14 20.58 -9.24 1.86
CA THR A 14 21.08 -10.14 2.90
C THR A 14 19.89 -10.58 3.73
N PRO A 15 19.51 -11.86 3.71
CA PRO A 15 18.36 -12.29 4.47
C PRO A 15 18.63 -12.11 5.96
N GLU A 16 17.73 -11.44 6.67
CA GLU A 16 17.42 -11.89 8.01
C GLU A 16 16.97 -13.36 7.87
N LYS A 17 17.11 -14.18 8.88
CA LYS A 17 16.99 -15.67 8.83
C LYS A 17 15.79 -16.25 8.08
N ASP A 18 14.83 -15.44 7.68
CA ASP A 18 13.53 -15.82 7.11
C ASP A 18 13.29 -15.30 5.69
N PHE A 19 14.27 -14.72 5.02
CA PHE A 19 14.11 -14.24 3.64
C PHE A 19 14.25 -15.42 2.67
N SER A 20 13.19 -15.79 1.97
CA SER A 20 13.23 -16.90 1.03
C SER A 20 13.44 -16.42 -0.41
N TYR A 21 14.53 -16.85 -1.03
CA TYR A 21 14.76 -16.65 -2.46
C TYR A 21 14.00 -17.69 -3.28
N ASN A 22 12.77 -17.40 -3.62
CA ASN A 22 11.94 -18.30 -4.42
C ASN A 22 12.06 -18.06 -5.94
N GLY A 23 13.19 -17.61 -6.44
CA GLY A 23 13.30 -17.46 -7.88
C GLY A 23 14.65 -16.92 -8.35
N ARG A 24 14.90 -17.12 -9.65
CA ARG A 24 16.03 -16.57 -10.37
C ARG A 24 15.59 -15.33 -11.17
N ILE A 25 14.76 -14.48 -10.55
CA ILE A 25 14.24 -13.27 -11.19
C ILE A 25 15.07 -12.09 -10.70
N TYR A 26 15.41 -11.21 -11.63
CA TYR A 26 16.10 -9.98 -11.33
C TYR A 26 15.19 -8.80 -11.65
N LEU A 27 15.06 -7.87 -10.71
CA LEU A 27 14.61 -6.52 -10.98
C LEU A 27 15.82 -5.73 -11.46
N VAL A 28 15.71 -5.09 -12.62
CA VAL A 28 16.74 -4.19 -13.13
C VAL A 28 16.21 -2.78 -13.11
N ALA A 29 16.88 -1.90 -12.40
CA ALA A 29 16.63 -0.46 -12.38
C ALA A 29 17.70 0.25 -13.21
N GLY A 30 17.31 1.16 -14.09
CA GLY A 30 18.18 1.99 -14.90
C GLY A 30 17.90 3.47 -14.66
N ALA A 31 18.96 4.26 -14.45
CA ALA A 31 18.87 5.71 -14.42
C ALA A 31 19.30 6.25 -15.79
N VAL A 32 18.59 7.26 -16.31
CA VAL A 32 18.89 7.94 -17.56
C VAL A 32 18.86 9.45 -17.35
N ALA A 33 19.77 10.17 -18.02
CA ALA A 33 19.71 11.62 -18.05
C ALA A 33 18.68 12.08 -19.07
N GLN A 34 17.90 13.10 -18.75
CA GLN A 34 16.88 13.64 -19.66
C GLN A 34 17.48 14.16 -20.97
N GLU A 35 18.71 14.69 -20.90
CA GLU A 35 19.43 15.23 -22.04
C GLU A 35 20.00 14.13 -22.96
N ASN A 36 20.14 12.90 -22.46
CA ASN A 36 20.64 11.74 -23.22
C ASN A 36 19.91 10.46 -22.78
N PRO A 37 18.64 10.30 -23.15
CA PRO A 37 17.81 9.17 -22.69
C PRO A 37 18.22 7.82 -23.31
N ASP A 38 19.04 7.83 -24.35
CA ASP A 38 19.48 6.60 -25.05
C ASP A 38 20.62 5.88 -24.32
N GLN A 39 21.18 6.49 -23.27
CA GLN A 39 22.27 5.92 -22.50
C GLN A 39 21.97 5.94 -21.00
N ALA A 40 22.01 4.77 -20.38
CA ALA A 40 21.92 4.68 -18.94
C ALA A 40 23.13 5.36 -18.26
N THR A 41 22.86 6.20 -17.28
CA THR A 41 23.88 6.85 -16.44
C THR A 41 24.27 5.97 -15.26
N ASP A 42 23.37 5.07 -14.86
CA ASP A 42 23.62 4.04 -13.84
C ASP A 42 22.63 2.87 -14.00
N VAL A 43 23.02 1.68 -13.57
CA VAL A 43 22.21 0.47 -13.62
C VAL A 43 22.43 -0.34 -12.35
N MET A 44 21.35 -0.85 -11.76
CA MET A 44 21.40 -1.77 -10.63
C MET A 44 20.48 -2.95 -10.88
N ALA A 45 20.92 -4.15 -10.54
CA ALA A 45 20.06 -5.31 -10.49
C ALA A 45 19.83 -5.73 -9.04
N VAL A 46 18.63 -6.20 -8.75
CA VAL A 46 18.25 -6.77 -7.45
C VAL A 46 17.67 -8.16 -7.68
N VAL A 47 18.11 -9.12 -6.89
CA VAL A 47 17.45 -10.44 -6.88
C VAL A 47 16.14 -10.29 -6.12
N SER A 48 15.03 -10.32 -6.85
CA SER A 48 13.68 -10.13 -6.28
C SER A 48 12.63 -10.71 -7.23
N SER A 49 11.61 -11.32 -6.69
CA SER A 49 10.41 -11.74 -7.43
C SER A 49 9.25 -10.75 -7.26
N ALA A 50 9.54 -9.50 -6.93
CA ALA A 50 8.55 -8.48 -6.63
C ALA A 50 7.60 -8.20 -7.80
N ASN A 51 6.35 -7.97 -7.46
CA ASN A 51 5.29 -7.59 -8.37
C ASN A 51 4.60 -6.26 -7.98
N ILE A 52 4.89 -5.74 -6.78
CA ILE A 52 4.40 -4.45 -6.32
C ILE A 52 5.60 -3.50 -6.16
N PHE A 53 5.47 -2.30 -6.73
CA PHE A 53 6.51 -1.28 -6.72
C PHE A 53 5.95 0.04 -6.20
N TYR A 54 6.72 0.69 -5.34
CA TYR A 54 6.46 2.05 -4.89
C TYR A 54 7.73 2.87 -5.09
N VAL A 55 7.58 4.07 -5.66
CA VAL A 55 8.70 4.99 -5.91
C VAL A 55 8.41 6.28 -5.17
N SER A 56 9.32 6.66 -4.31
CA SER A 56 9.33 7.95 -3.59
C SER A 56 10.31 8.92 -4.25
N GLU A 57 10.57 10.04 -3.59
CA GLU A 57 11.54 11.03 -4.07
C GLU A 57 12.98 10.49 -4.08
N ASN A 58 13.33 9.61 -3.12
CA ASN A 58 14.71 9.16 -2.93
C ASN A 58 14.90 7.64 -2.98
N ASN A 59 13.81 6.87 -3.05
CA ASN A 59 13.87 5.43 -2.94
C ASN A 59 12.91 4.71 -3.90
N ILE A 60 13.32 3.54 -4.36
CA ILE A 60 12.49 2.56 -5.03
C ILE A 60 12.28 1.40 -4.08
N TYR A 61 11.03 1.07 -3.81
CA TYR A 61 10.65 -0.09 -3.02
C TYR A 61 10.05 -1.16 -3.93
N SER A 62 10.51 -2.38 -3.75
CA SER A 62 9.91 -3.56 -4.38
C SER A 62 9.42 -4.50 -3.31
N ALA A 63 8.21 -5.01 -3.47
CA ALA A 63 7.55 -5.87 -2.50
C ALA A 63 7.10 -7.18 -3.13
N THR A 64 7.29 -8.27 -2.40
CA THR A 64 6.89 -9.62 -2.78
C THR A 64 6.12 -10.25 -1.65
N GLU A 65 4.94 -10.75 -1.95
CA GLU A 65 4.17 -11.58 -1.03
C GLU A 65 4.73 -13.00 -0.99
N ILE A 66 4.82 -13.54 0.20
CA ILE A 66 5.19 -14.94 0.43
C ILE A 66 4.28 -15.57 1.48
N TRP A 67 4.10 -16.88 1.36
CA TRP A 67 3.58 -17.71 2.44
C TRP A 67 4.74 -18.34 3.21
N ASN A 68 4.81 -18.05 4.51
CA ASN A 68 5.79 -18.65 5.40
C ASN A 68 5.08 -19.64 6.30
N ASP A 69 5.07 -20.92 5.89
CA ASP A 69 4.39 -22.03 6.55
C ASP A 69 2.90 -21.78 6.84
N ARG A 70 2.56 -20.80 7.66
CA ARG A 70 1.22 -20.59 8.22
C ARG A 70 0.66 -19.20 8.07
N GLU A 71 1.47 -18.23 7.69
CA GLU A 71 1.04 -16.83 7.58
C GLU A 71 1.55 -16.16 6.31
N THR A 72 0.77 -15.18 5.83
CA THR A 72 1.21 -14.28 4.77
C THR A 72 2.26 -13.30 5.30
N ARG A 73 3.22 -12.97 4.43
CA ARG A 73 4.30 -12.04 4.72
C ARG A 73 4.69 -11.27 3.47
N THR A 74 5.04 -10.01 3.63
CA THR A 74 5.58 -9.18 2.56
C THR A 74 7.07 -8.96 2.78
N GLU A 75 7.89 -9.42 1.83
CA GLU A 75 9.31 -9.10 1.75
C GLU A 75 9.50 -7.82 0.94
N ILE A 76 10.31 -6.91 1.46
CA ILE A 76 10.52 -5.57 0.90
C ILE A 76 12.00 -5.35 0.66
N VAL A 77 12.33 -4.84 -0.53
CA VAL A 77 13.67 -4.33 -0.85
C VAL A 77 13.57 -2.85 -1.17
N ARG A 78 14.42 -2.05 -0.57
CA ARG A 78 14.62 -0.63 -0.85
C ARG A 78 15.91 -0.44 -1.65
N ILE A 79 15.86 0.36 -2.70
CA ILE A 79 17.01 0.88 -3.44
C ILE A 79 16.97 2.40 -3.33
N GLY A 80 17.98 2.99 -2.72
CA GLY A 80 18.14 4.45 -2.70
C GLY A 80 18.64 4.97 -4.05
N TYR A 81 18.22 6.18 -4.44
CA TYR A 81 18.78 6.87 -5.59
C TYR A 81 18.93 8.36 -5.33
N ARG A 82 19.97 8.96 -5.90
CA ARG A 82 20.25 10.39 -5.81
C ARG A 82 21.08 10.83 -7.00
N ASP A 83 20.77 11.99 -7.58
CA ASP A 83 21.53 12.61 -8.68
C ASP A 83 21.79 11.65 -9.84
N GLY A 84 20.79 10.86 -10.22
CA GLY A 84 20.86 9.91 -11.33
C GLY A 84 21.74 8.69 -11.05
N LYS A 85 21.99 8.36 -9.77
CA LYS A 85 22.76 7.20 -9.35
C LYS A 85 22.04 6.43 -8.26
N PHE A 86 22.16 5.10 -8.32
CA PHE A 86 21.74 4.23 -7.24
C PHE A 86 22.73 4.30 -6.08
N THR A 87 22.21 4.23 -4.87
CA THR A 87 23.01 4.32 -3.66
C THR A 87 22.96 3.00 -2.89
N ASP A 88 22.64 3.03 -1.61
CA ASP A 88 22.53 1.86 -0.76
C ASP A 88 21.21 1.10 -0.96
N GLY A 89 21.18 -0.14 -0.54
CA GLY A 89 19.99 -0.97 -0.46
C GLY A 89 19.70 -1.42 0.97
N ALA A 90 18.44 -1.74 1.22
CA ALA A 90 18.01 -2.40 2.45
C ALA A 90 16.98 -3.48 2.13
N ALA A 91 16.87 -4.48 3.01
CA ALA A 91 15.84 -5.49 2.93
C ALA A 91 15.19 -5.68 4.31
N GLY A 92 13.91 -5.97 4.29
CA GLY A 92 13.12 -6.21 5.50
C GLY A 92 11.82 -6.93 5.16
N SER A 93 11.01 -7.17 6.17
CA SER A 93 9.70 -7.79 5.97
C SER A 93 8.71 -7.39 7.04
N VAL A 94 7.43 -7.47 6.70
CA VAL A 94 6.29 -7.29 7.61
C VAL A 94 5.33 -8.46 7.48
N ALA A 95 4.50 -8.69 8.49
CA ALA A 95 3.42 -9.66 8.39
C ALA A 95 2.35 -9.17 7.39
N GLY A 96 1.71 -10.11 6.69
CA GLY A 96 0.60 -9.87 5.78
C GLY A 96 1.00 -9.50 4.36
N GLU A 97 0.00 -9.40 3.52
CA GLU A 97 0.07 -9.04 2.10
C GLU A 97 -0.34 -7.59 1.86
N LEU A 98 0.18 -7.00 0.79
CA LEU A 98 -0.22 -5.68 0.31
C LEU A 98 -1.44 -5.79 -0.62
N HIS A 99 -2.42 -4.91 -0.45
CA HIS A 99 -3.49 -4.80 -1.44
C HIS A 99 -2.96 -4.28 -2.80
N ASN A 100 -2.16 -3.21 -2.77
CA ASN A 100 -1.49 -2.63 -3.95
C ASN A 100 -0.37 -1.65 -3.51
N ASN A 101 0.21 -0.93 -4.47
CA ASN A 101 1.28 0.04 -4.20
C ASN A 101 0.85 1.24 -3.35
N PHE A 102 -0.44 1.56 -3.29
CA PHE A 102 -0.95 2.63 -2.42
C PHE A 102 -1.00 2.24 -0.94
N SER A 103 -0.80 0.96 -0.64
CA SER A 103 -0.60 0.47 0.72
C SER A 103 0.77 0.85 1.31
N MET A 104 1.65 1.47 0.51
CA MET A 104 2.96 1.97 0.91
C MET A 104 3.06 3.48 0.76
N ASN A 105 3.80 4.11 1.67
CA ASN A 105 4.15 5.52 1.63
C ASN A 105 5.46 5.77 2.36
N GLU A 106 6.34 6.58 1.78
CA GLU A 106 7.53 7.06 2.46
C GLU A 106 7.32 8.50 2.96
N ALA A 107 7.64 8.74 4.22
CA ALA A 107 7.73 10.07 4.80
C ALA A 107 8.74 10.06 5.96
N ASP A 108 9.50 11.15 6.10
CA ASP A 108 10.50 11.34 7.15
C ASP A 108 11.48 10.15 7.27
N ASP A 109 12.00 9.69 6.12
CA ASP A 109 12.91 8.55 6.01
C ASP A 109 12.34 7.22 6.56
N CYS A 110 11.02 7.15 6.72
CA CYS A 110 10.32 5.95 7.16
C CYS A 110 9.37 5.44 6.07
N LEU A 111 9.35 4.13 5.87
CA LEU A 111 8.32 3.47 5.07
C LEU A 111 7.12 3.13 5.97
N ARG A 112 5.96 3.64 5.62
CA ARG A 112 4.66 3.34 6.22
C ARG A 112 3.94 2.34 5.34
N ILE A 113 3.37 1.27 5.93
CA ILE A 113 2.79 0.18 5.17
C ILE A 113 1.59 -0.41 5.90
N VAL A 114 0.51 -0.66 5.17
CA VAL A 114 -0.67 -1.38 5.68
C VAL A 114 -0.84 -2.69 4.93
N THR A 115 -1.14 -3.76 5.67
CA THR A 115 -1.23 -5.12 5.14
C THR A 115 -2.44 -5.86 5.68
N THR A 116 -2.93 -6.85 4.95
CA THR A 116 -3.84 -7.88 5.46
C THR A 116 -3.01 -9.09 5.86
N VAL A 117 -3.13 -9.49 7.11
CA VAL A 117 -2.42 -10.65 7.68
C VAL A 117 -3.37 -11.83 7.67
N GLU A 118 -3.01 -12.86 6.93
CA GLU A 118 -3.74 -14.13 6.89
C GLU A 118 -2.87 -15.24 7.48
N GLY A 119 -3.48 -16.11 8.25
CA GLY A 119 -2.72 -17.18 8.86
C GLY A 119 -3.55 -18.33 9.41
N TRP A 120 -2.86 -19.45 9.64
CA TRP A 120 -3.38 -20.62 10.31
C TRP A 120 -2.76 -20.76 11.69
N ASP A 121 -3.55 -21.26 12.64
CA ASP A 121 -3.02 -21.65 13.94
C ASP A 121 -2.02 -22.82 13.83
N LYS A 122 -1.40 -23.18 14.98
CA LYS A 122 -0.36 -24.21 15.02
C LYS A 122 -0.81 -25.57 14.48
N ASP A 123 -2.08 -25.87 14.59
CA ASP A 123 -2.66 -27.17 14.24
C ASP A 123 -3.40 -27.14 12.89
N TYR A 124 -3.35 -26.00 12.18
CA TYR A 124 -4.10 -25.76 10.95
C TYR A 124 -5.62 -25.94 11.10
N SER A 125 -6.13 -25.76 12.32
CA SER A 125 -7.55 -25.94 12.62
C SER A 125 -8.35 -24.64 12.44
N ASN A 126 -7.72 -23.47 12.66
CA ASN A 126 -8.37 -22.19 12.54
C ASN A 126 -7.59 -21.25 11.62
N PHE A 127 -8.29 -20.73 10.64
CA PHE A 127 -7.81 -19.66 9.79
C PHE A 127 -8.20 -18.31 10.41
N SER A 128 -7.25 -17.39 10.48
CA SER A 128 -7.46 -16.02 10.96
C SER A 128 -7.10 -15.01 9.88
N ARG A 129 -7.75 -13.87 9.93
CA ARG A 129 -7.44 -12.69 9.12
C ARG A 129 -7.54 -11.46 10.02
N SER A 130 -6.59 -10.57 9.93
CA SER A 130 -6.59 -9.25 10.55
C SER A 130 -5.76 -8.31 9.70
N ASN A 131 -5.58 -7.05 10.13
CA ASN A 131 -4.79 -6.10 9.38
C ASN A 131 -3.71 -5.49 10.27
N GLY A 132 -2.62 -5.07 9.65
CA GLY A 132 -1.50 -4.44 10.32
C GLY A 132 -1.09 -3.13 9.66
N LEU A 133 -0.66 -2.18 10.48
CA LEU A 133 0.03 -0.98 10.05
C LEU A 133 1.43 -1.02 10.65
N TYR A 134 2.43 -0.85 9.80
CA TYR A 134 3.84 -0.90 10.20
C TYR A 134 4.55 0.36 9.74
N VAL A 135 5.48 0.83 10.59
CA VAL A 135 6.41 1.90 10.25
C VAL A 135 7.82 1.34 10.34
N LEU A 136 8.54 1.40 9.23
CA LEU A 136 9.90 0.88 9.10
C LEU A 136 10.88 2.04 8.88
N ASN A 137 12.05 1.96 9.50
CA ASN A 137 13.12 2.93 9.27
C ASN A 137 13.82 2.68 7.92
N GLU A 138 14.81 3.52 7.56
CA GLU A 138 15.59 3.41 6.32
C GLU A 138 16.30 2.05 6.13
N LYS A 139 16.53 1.29 7.19
CA LYS A 139 17.08 -0.08 7.14
C LYS A 139 15.99 -1.16 7.06
N LEU A 140 14.75 -0.75 6.80
CA LEU A 140 13.56 -1.60 6.76
C LEU A 140 13.32 -2.42 8.04
N LYS A 141 13.73 -1.88 9.19
CA LYS A 141 13.40 -2.44 10.51
C LYS A 141 12.15 -1.78 11.05
N THR A 142 11.17 -2.57 11.45
CA THR A 142 9.96 -2.07 12.11
C THR A 142 10.31 -1.31 13.38
N ILE A 143 9.88 -0.06 13.48
CA ILE A 143 10.08 0.83 14.63
C ILE A 143 8.78 1.19 15.34
N GLY A 144 7.64 1.05 14.66
CA GLY A 144 6.30 1.23 15.19
C GLY A 144 5.31 0.35 14.44
N LYS A 145 4.23 -0.06 15.12
CA LYS A 145 3.21 -0.92 14.52
C LYS A 145 1.88 -0.84 15.26
N ILE A 146 0.81 -1.15 14.54
CA ILE A 146 -0.51 -1.51 15.05
C ILE A 146 -0.84 -2.85 14.42
N GLU A 147 -1.22 -3.84 15.20
CA GLU A 147 -1.59 -5.18 14.74
C GLU A 147 -3.01 -5.52 15.17
N ASP A 148 -3.54 -6.61 14.66
CA ASP A 148 -4.87 -7.17 14.99
C ASP A 148 -6.04 -6.19 14.74
N LEU A 149 -5.89 -5.32 13.71
CA LEU A 149 -6.94 -4.39 13.31
C LEU A 149 -8.02 -5.12 12.51
N ALA A 150 -9.30 -4.79 12.77
CA ALA A 150 -10.46 -5.24 12.00
C ALA A 150 -10.42 -6.75 11.74
N GLU A 151 -10.53 -7.55 12.78
CA GLU A 151 -10.46 -9.02 12.72
C GLU A 151 -11.51 -9.59 11.75
N GLY A 152 -11.07 -10.49 10.88
CA GLY A 152 -11.87 -11.11 9.83
C GLY A 152 -12.03 -10.26 8.57
N GLU A 153 -11.49 -9.06 8.52
CA GLU A 153 -11.56 -8.12 7.39
C GLU A 153 -10.24 -8.05 6.62
N GLN A 154 -10.29 -7.52 5.40
CA GLN A 154 -9.11 -7.30 4.56
C GLN A 154 -9.05 -5.85 4.08
N ILE A 155 -7.82 -5.32 3.88
CA ILE A 155 -7.60 -4.00 3.29
C ILE A 155 -8.14 -3.99 1.86
N LYS A 156 -8.94 -2.96 1.54
CA LYS A 156 -9.50 -2.67 0.22
C LYS A 156 -8.90 -1.45 -0.44
N ALA A 157 -8.56 -0.45 0.33
CA ALA A 157 -7.91 0.74 -0.15
C ALA A 157 -7.05 1.38 0.94
N ALA A 158 -6.00 2.08 0.53
CA ALA A 158 -5.18 2.89 1.43
C ALA A 158 -4.69 4.16 0.75
N ARG A 159 -4.52 5.23 1.52
CA ARG A 159 -3.90 6.49 1.14
C ARG A 159 -3.25 7.16 2.32
N PHE A 160 -2.16 7.87 2.05
CA PHE A 160 -1.43 8.62 3.07
C PHE A 160 -1.31 10.08 2.66
N MET A 161 -1.49 11.00 3.60
CA MET A 161 -1.31 12.42 3.41
C MET A 161 -0.71 13.05 4.68
N GLY A 162 0.46 13.66 4.54
CA GLY A 162 1.20 14.17 5.70
C GLY A 162 1.42 13.08 6.74
N ASP A 163 1.01 13.35 7.96
CA ASP A 163 1.15 12.41 9.09
C ASP A 163 -0.08 11.51 9.30
N THR A 164 -0.97 11.42 8.32
CA THR A 164 -2.18 10.60 8.45
C THR A 164 -2.24 9.52 7.38
N GLY A 165 -2.54 8.30 7.83
CA GLY A 165 -2.90 7.17 6.96
C GLY A 165 -4.41 6.93 7.00
N TYR A 166 -5.04 6.82 5.82
CA TYR A 166 -6.44 6.44 5.65
C TYR A 166 -6.51 5.08 4.99
N PHE A 167 -7.26 4.14 5.55
CA PHE A 167 -7.44 2.82 4.92
C PHE A 167 -8.81 2.24 5.23
N VAL A 168 -9.32 1.53 4.26
CA VAL A 168 -10.62 0.85 4.29
C VAL A 168 -10.37 -0.64 4.42
N THR A 169 -11.05 -1.28 5.35
CA THR A 169 -11.14 -2.73 5.44
C THR A 169 -12.55 -3.19 5.07
N TYR A 170 -12.77 -4.44 4.74
CA TYR A 170 -14.08 -4.96 4.39
C TYR A 170 -14.28 -6.43 4.74
N ARG A 171 -15.46 -6.69 5.30
CA ARG A 171 -16.06 -8.01 5.40
C ARG A 171 -17.56 -7.95 5.05
N ASN A 172 -18.34 -7.16 5.76
CA ASN A 172 -19.79 -6.94 5.54
C ASN A 172 -20.17 -5.46 5.69
N THR A 173 -19.45 -4.72 6.49
CA THR A 173 -19.53 -3.25 6.66
C THR A 173 -18.12 -2.70 6.60
N ASP A 174 -17.98 -1.46 6.14
CA ASP A 174 -16.69 -0.81 5.92
C ASP A 174 -16.34 0.13 7.06
N PRO A 175 -15.36 -0.16 7.86
CA PRO A 175 -14.67 0.91 8.57
C PRO A 175 -13.65 1.59 7.65
N LEU A 176 -13.77 2.93 7.54
CA LEU A 176 -12.69 3.80 7.12
C LEU A 176 -11.91 4.22 8.37
N PHE A 177 -10.68 3.79 8.46
CA PHE A 177 -9.78 4.15 9.55
C PHE A 177 -8.95 5.39 9.18
N ALA A 178 -8.73 6.26 10.17
CA ALA A 178 -7.69 7.28 10.13
C ALA A 178 -6.64 6.99 11.22
N ALA A 179 -5.38 6.90 10.82
CA ALA A 179 -4.26 6.61 11.71
C ALA A 179 -3.30 7.81 11.81
N ASP A 180 -2.92 8.17 13.04
CA ASP A 180 -1.87 9.14 13.33
C ASP A 180 -0.49 8.47 13.20
N LEU A 181 0.36 9.03 12.36
CA LEU A 181 1.71 8.57 12.06
C LEU A 181 2.76 9.65 12.37
N SER A 182 2.37 10.70 13.10
CA SER A 182 3.26 11.83 13.48
C SER A 182 4.40 11.37 14.38
N ASP A 183 4.16 10.36 15.23
CA ASP A 183 5.24 9.65 15.93
C ASP A 183 5.42 8.27 15.26
N PRO A 184 6.48 8.08 14.46
CA PRO A 184 6.69 6.82 13.75
C PRO A 184 6.91 5.60 14.66
N LYS A 185 7.20 5.81 15.96
CA LYS A 185 7.36 4.73 16.93
C LYS A 185 6.05 4.35 17.63
N ASN A 186 5.08 5.25 17.63
CA ASN A 186 3.81 5.10 18.33
C ASN A 186 2.62 5.44 17.43
N PRO A 187 2.45 4.73 16.28
CA PRO A 187 1.28 4.93 15.44
C PRO A 187 0.02 4.55 16.21
N ARG A 188 -1.10 5.26 15.95
CA ARG A 188 -2.38 5.01 16.63
C ARG A 188 -3.56 5.29 15.73
N ILE A 189 -4.66 4.59 15.94
CA ILE A 189 -5.93 4.89 15.28
C ILE A 189 -6.54 6.13 15.95
N MET A 190 -6.94 7.10 15.13
CA MET A 190 -7.64 8.31 15.58
C MET A 190 -9.14 8.19 15.45
N SER A 191 -9.63 7.61 14.35
CA SER A 191 -11.04 7.41 14.11
C SER A 191 -11.31 6.17 13.29
N GLU A 192 -12.54 5.67 13.41
CA GLU A 192 -13.12 4.58 12.67
C GLU A 192 -14.53 5.00 12.25
N LEU A 193 -14.78 5.13 10.95
CA LEU A 193 -16.08 5.48 10.40
C LEU A 193 -16.70 4.26 9.73
N ASN A 194 -17.77 3.74 10.31
CA ASN A 194 -18.54 2.63 9.74
C ASN A 194 -19.58 3.14 8.74
N ILE A 195 -19.52 2.65 7.49
CA ILE A 195 -20.47 2.98 6.43
C ILE A 195 -20.94 1.70 5.71
N THR A 196 -22.03 1.82 4.93
CA THR A 196 -22.48 0.71 4.07
C THR A 196 -21.64 0.63 2.81
N GLY A 197 -21.43 -0.59 2.32
CA GLY A 197 -20.61 -0.86 1.16
C GLY A 197 -19.11 -0.65 1.41
N PHE A 198 -18.27 -0.55 0.40
CA PHE A 198 -16.83 -0.39 0.56
C PHE A 198 -16.15 0.36 -0.58
N SER A 199 -15.05 1.05 -0.27
CA SER A 199 -14.23 1.73 -1.25
C SER A 199 -13.05 0.82 -1.65
N GLU A 200 -12.94 0.53 -2.95
CA GLU A 200 -11.79 -0.16 -3.55
C GLU A 200 -10.67 0.83 -3.92
N TYR A 201 -11.01 2.11 -4.02
CA TYR A 201 -10.08 3.17 -4.34
C TYR A 201 -10.36 4.43 -3.52
N LEU A 202 -9.29 5.03 -3.02
CA LEU A 202 -9.34 6.32 -2.33
C LEU A 202 -8.52 7.36 -3.10
N HIS A 203 -9.01 8.61 -3.14
CA HIS A 203 -8.32 9.72 -3.80
C HIS A 203 -8.51 11.01 -3.01
N PHE A 204 -7.43 11.73 -2.71
CA PHE A 204 -7.55 13.03 -2.08
C PHE A 204 -8.16 14.05 -3.03
N TYR A 205 -9.22 14.71 -2.57
CA TYR A 205 -9.94 15.75 -3.33
C TYR A 205 -9.76 17.10 -2.65
N GLY A 206 -8.60 17.74 -2.90
CA GLY A 206 -8.14 18.89 -2.14
C GLY A 206 -7.49 18.49 -0.81
N GLU A 207 -7.43 19.43 0.15
CA GLU A 207 -6.71 19.25 1.40
C GLU A 207 -7.54 18.52 2.48
N ASN A 208 -8.87 18.72 2.46
CA ASN A 208 -9.75 18.29 3.55
C ASN A 208 -10.81 17.26 3.11
N GLN A 209 -10.71 16.76 1.89
CA GLN A 209 -11.69 15.82 1.37
C GLN A 209 -11.01 14.57 0.81
N LEU A 210 -11.63 13.42 1.04
CA LEU A 210 -11.25 12.14 0.51
C LEU A 210 -12.42 11.56 -0.28
N LEU A 211 -12.19 11.23 -1.54
CA LEU A 211 -13.13 10.54 -2.40
C LEU A 211 -12.89 9.03 -2.29
N GLY A 212 -13.94 8.28 -1.96
CA GLY A 212 -13.96 6.83 -2.03
C GLY A 212 -14.77 6.38 -3.24
N ILE A 213 -14.24 5.45 -4.02
CA ILE A 213 -14.94 4.82 -5.14
C ILE A 213 -14.96 3.31 -4.90
N GLY A 214 -16.15 2.71 -4.97
CA GLY A 214 -16.29 1.30 -4.67
C GLY A 214 -17.71 0.80 -4.89
N TRP A 215 -18.18 -0.03 -3.99
CA TRP A 215 -19.44 -0.73 -4.11
C TRP A 215 -20.38 -0.39 -2.96
N GLU A 216 -21.65 -0.20 -3.29
CA GLU A 216 -22.72 -0.22 -2.31
C GLU A 216 -23.17 -1.65 -2.09
N THR A 217 -23.43 -2.01 -0.84
CA THR A 217 -23.90 -3.34 -0.46
C THR A 217 -25.21 -3.26 0.31
N ASP A 218 -26.01 -4.27 0.17
CA ASP A 218 -27.18 -4.49 1.00
C ASP A 218 -26.73 -4.84 2.43
N PRO A 219 -27.13 -4.10 3.46
CA PRO A 219 -26.64 -4.29 4.82
C PRO A 219 -27.02 -5.63 5.46
N ASP A 220 -28.12 -6.25 4.99
CA ASP A 220 -28.61 -7.51 5.56
C ASP A 220 -27.95 -8.74 4.89
N THR A 221 -27.67 -8.64 3.60
CA THR A 221 -27.15 -9.77 2.80
C THR A 221 -25.68 -9.64 2.42
N GLY A 222 -25.11 -8.43 2.48
CA GLY A 222 -23.75 -8.14 2.01
C GLY A 222 -23.60 -8.14 0.49
N ASN A 223 -24.69 -8.32 -0.26
CA ASN A 223 -24.65 -8.37 -1.72
C ASN A 223 -24.42 -6.98 -2.31
N VAL A 224 -23.59 -6.90 -3.36
CA VAL A 224 -23.38 -5.66 -4.11
C VAL A 224 -24.67 -5.24 -4.82
N THR A 225 -25.08 -3.99 -4.62
CA THR A 225 -26.30 -3.40 -5.20
C THR A 225 -26.03 -2.31 -6.22
N GLY A 226 -24.77 -1.85 -6.33
CA GLY A 226 -24.37 -0.84 -7.29
C GLY A 226 -22.97 -0.29 -7.00
N MET A 227 -22.52 0.60 -7.87
CA MET A 227 -21.29 1.37 -7.65
C MET A 227 -21.58 2.56 -6.73
N LYS A 228 -20.66 2.86 -5.83
CA LYS A 228 -20.74 3.97 -4.88
C LYS A 228 -19.54 4.91 -5.03
N CYS A 229 -19.81 6.21 -5.02
CA CYS A 229 -18.82 7.25 -4.79
C CYS A 229 -19.19 7.97 -3.49
N SER A 230 -18.28 8.00 -2.53
CA SER A 230 -18.46 8.67 -1.24
C SER A 230 -17.49 9.82 -1.10
N MET A 231 -17.95 10.95 -0.58
CA MET A 231 -17.09 12.06 -0.21
C MET A 231 -16.98 12.11 1.32
N PHE A 232 -15.74 12.07 1.80
CA PHE A 232 -15.45 12.17 3.23
C PHE A 232 -14.82 13.51 3.55
N ASP A 233 -15.28 14.14 4.64
CA ASP A 233 -14.58 15.24 5.29
C ASP A 233 -13.49 14.67 6.19
N ILE A 234 -12.25 15.04 5.92
CA ILE A 234 -11.04 14.65 6.63
C ILE A 234 -10.32 15.83 7.27
N SER A 235 -11.02 16.97 7.41
CA SER A 235 -10.46 18.19 8.04
C SER A 235 -10.05 17.96 9.49
N ASP A 236 -10.74 17.06 10.20
CA ASP A 236 -10.36 16.53 11.48
C ASP A 236 -10.21 14.98 11.36
N PRO A 237 -8.98 14.45 11.30
CA PRO A 237 -8.78 13.01 11.19
C PRO A 237 -9.30 12.20 12.39
N SER A 238 -9.58 12.86 13.53
CA SER A 238 -10.19 12.21 14.70
C SER A 238 -11.72 12.10 14.61
N ASP A 239 -12.35 12.77 13.64
CA ASP A 239 -13.79 12.81 13.41
C ASP A 239 -14.13 12.81 11.91
N VAL A 240 -13.64 11.79 11.19
CA VAL A 240 -13.92 11.60 9.76
C VAL A 240 -15.39 11.33 9.53
N ARG A 241 -16.00 11.99 8.52
CA ARG A 241 -17.44 11.87 8.24
C ARG A 241 -17.71 11.73 6.74
N GLU A 242 -18.64 10.84 6.37
CA GLU A 242 -19.20 10.84 5.02
C GLU A 242 -20.16 12.04 4.88
N THR A 243 -19.82 12.97 3.99
CA THR A 243 -20.59 14.20 3.78
C THR A 243 -21.54 14.12 2.60
N ASP A 244 -21.21 13.29 1.62
CA ASP A 244 -22.05 13.05 0.46
C ASP A 244 -21.76 11.70 -0.15
N ARG A 245 -22.76 11.11 -0.84
CA ARG A 245 -22.60 9.88 -1.59
C ARG A 245 -23.48 9.84 -2.83
N PHE A 246 -22.95 9.23 -3.87
CA PHE A 246 -23.65 8.94 -5.10
C PHE A 246 -23.64 7.44 -5.37
N ILE A 247 -24.82 6.87 -5.66
CA ILE A 247 -24.99 5.45 -5.94
C ILE A 247 -25.51 5.28 -7.36
N LEU A 248 -24.76 4.57 -8.18
CA LEU A 248 -25.16 4.16 -9.51
C LEU A 248 -25.61 2.70 -9.46
N LYS A 249 -26.93 2.48 -9.50
CA LYS A 249 -27.56 1.16 -9.39
C LYS A 249 -27.33 0.33 -10.65
N ASP A 250 -27.42 -1.00 -10.49
CA ASP A 250 -27.34 -1.97 -11.60
C ASP A 250 -26.03 -1.92 -12.40
N VAL A 251 -24.95 -1.42 -11.79
CA VAL A 251 -23.59 -1.46 -12.32
C VAL A 251 -22.83 -2.60 -11.66
N SER A 252 -22.27 -3.50 -12.46
CA SER A 252 -21.50 -4.65 -12.01
C SER A 252 -20.00 -4.56 -12.35
N PHE A 253 -19.59 -3.53 -13.08
CA PHE A 253 -18.20 -3.30 -13.47
C PHE A 253 -17.91 -1.82 -13.65
N CYS A 254 -16.72 -1.38 -13.20
CA CYS A 254 -16.22 -0.03 -13.42
C CYS A 254 -14.69 -0.08 -13.50
N ASP A 255 -14.11 0.43 -14.58
CA ASP A 255 -12.65 0.48 -14.77
C ASP A 255 -11.93 1.24 -13.68
N ALA A 256 -12.56 2.28 -13.12
CA ALA A 256 -11.98 3.10 -12.04
C ALA A 256 -11.61 2.33 -10.77
N LEU A 257 -12.20 1.15 -10.56
CA LEU A 257 -11.92 0.31 -9.39
C LEU A 257 -10.62 -0.51 -9.55
N TYR A 258 -10.19 -0.74 -10.80
CA TYR A 258 -9.03 -1.57 -11.12
C TYR A 258 -7.91 -0.79 -11.79
N ASN A 259 -8.22 0.41 -12.31
CA ASN A 259 -7.29 1.26 -13.02
C ASN A 259 -7.44 2.72 -12.58
N TYR A 260 -6.60 3.14 -11.66
CA TYR A 260 -6.63 4.52 -11.14
C TYR A 260 -6.38 5.60 -12.21
N HIS A 261 -5.82 5.24 -13.38
CA HIS A 261 -5.68 6.15 -14.52
C HIS A 261 -7.02 6.47 -15.21
N ALA A 262 -8.08 5.70 -14.93
CA ALA A 262 -9.44 6.00 -15.40
C ALA A 262 -10.14 7.10 -14.57
N ILE A 263 -9.48 7.62 -13.52
CA ILE A 263 -10.03 8.64 -12.63
C ILE A 263 -9.35 9.99 -12.91
N LEU A 264 -10.16 11.00 -13.14
CA LEU A 264 -9.72 12.39 -13.25
C LEU A 264 -10.30 13.19 -12.09
N ALA A 265 -9.47 13.55 -11.11
CA ALA A 265 -9.87 14.46 -10.05
C ALA A 265 -9.38 15.89 -10.36
N ALA A 266 -10.28 16.83 -10.42
CA ALA A 266 -9.99 18.23 -10.70
C ALA A 266 -10.70 19.16 -9.69
N PRO A 267 -10.24 19.24 -8.42
CA PRO A 267 -10.90 19.96 -7.33
C PRO A 267 -11.15 21.45 -7.66
N LYS A 268 -10.20 22.09 -8.34
CA LYS A 268 -10.35 23.50 -8.77
C LYS A 268 -11.50 23.74 -9.77
N LYS A 269 -12.02 22.68 -10.39
CA LYS A 269 -13.14 22.70 -11.32
C LYS A 269 -14.40 22.04 -10.73
N SER A 270 -14.34 21.59 -9.48
CA SER A 270 -15.39 20.80 -8.82
C SER A 270 -15.81 19.57 -9.64
N LEU A 271 -14.82 18.83 -10.18
CA LEU A 271 -15.03 17.67 -11.04
C LEU A 271 -14.19 16.47 -10.54
N PHE A 272 -14.77 15.31 -10.68
CA PHE A 272 -14.08 14.04 -10.67
C PHE A 272 -14.74 13.05 -11.63
#